data_f3777e4d597bfd78fbf5540cd5b352eb
#
_entry.id   f3777e4d597bfd78fbf5540cd5b352eb
#
_cell.length_a   1.000
_cell.length_b   1.000
_cell.length_c   1.000
_cell.angle_alpha   90.00
_cell.angle_beta   90.00
_cell.angle_gamma   90.00
#
_symmetry.space_group_name_H-M   'P 1'
#
loop_
_entity.id
_entity.type
_entity.pdbx_description
1 polymer ?
#
loop_
_entity_poly.entity_id
_entity_poly.type
_entity_poly.pdbx_seq_one_letter_code
_entity_poly.pdbx_strand_id
1 'polypeptide(L)'
;MAQNFYTKWQNAVLADAGGYVSKEYRSFQTALVREISKYATAVGAKVVSNLKGHYDTSCFVERNGRFVYISHSSGLSRMGGGVRIELGSFLIRTARHAKDYTGGCNQYCDLSNLQSKIDGLLNWQ
;
A
#
# COMPACT_ATOMS: atom_id res chain seq x y z
N MET A 1 1.81 -18.88 14.15
CA MET A 1 2.21 -17.73 13.31
C MET A 1 0.99 -17.00 12.81
N ALA A 2 1.02 -15.68 12.89
CA ALA A 2 -0.08 -14.88 12.38
C ALA A 2 -0.17 -15.00 10.86
N GLN A 3 -1.39 -15.00 10.35
CA GLN A 3 -1.64 -14.95 8.93
C GLN A 3 -1.07 -13.63 8.38
N ASN A 4 -0.25 -13.71 7.35
CA ASN A 4 0.31 -12.49 6.80
C ASN A 4 -0.73 -11.76 5.93
N PHE A 5 -0.43 -10.52 5.62
CA PHE A 5 -1.33 -9.65 4.87
C PHE A 5 -1.70 -10.26 3.52
N TYR A 6 -0.70 -10.76 2.79
CA TYR A 6 -0.92 -11.31 1.45
C TYR A 6 -1.89 -12.48 1.49
N THR A 7 -1.67 -13.43 2.42
CA THR A 7 -2.52 -14.61 2.55
C THR A 7 -3.96 -14.24 2.87
N LYS A 8 -4.14 -13.22 3.72
CA LYS A 8 -5.48 -12.81 4.13
C LYS A 8 -6.24 -12.11 3.00
N TRP A 9 -5.57 -11.24 2.25
CA TRP A 9 -6.26 -10.32 1.34
C TRP A 9 -6.18 -10.68 -0.12
N GLN A 10 -5.13 -11.42 -0.56
CA GLN A 10 -5.04 -11.83 -1.96
C GLN A 10 -6.24 -12.70 -2.30
N ASN A 11 -7.03 -12.25 -3.27
CA ASN A 11 -8.25 -12.94 -3.70
C ASN A 11 -9.31 -13.04 -2.62
N ALA A 12 -9.28 -12.18 -1.61
CA ALA A 12 -10.32 -12.15 -0.59
C ALA A 12 -11.65 -11.76 -1.24
N VAL A 13 -12.71 -12.47 -0.87
CA VAL A 13 -14.05 -12.19 -1.38
C VAL A 13 -14.78 -11.35 -0.35
N LEU A 14 -15.23 -10.17 -0.78
CA LEU A 14 -16.01 -9.28 0.07
C LEU A 14 -17.48 -9.67 -0.03
N ALA A 15 -18.11 -9.87 1.13
CA ALA A 15 -19.54 -10.22 1.17
C ALA A 15 -20.42 -9.05 0.78
N ASP A 16 -19.96 -7.83 0.96
CA ASP A 16 -20.72 -6.62 0.69
C ASP A 16 -20.62 -6.27 -0.80
N ALA A 17 -21.76 -6.18 -1.47
CA ALA A 17 -21.80 -5.82 -2.87
C ALA A 17 -21.47 -4.36 -3.16
N GLY A 18 -21.24 -3.55 -2.12
CA GLY A 18 -20.85 -2.14 -2.29
C GLY A 18 -19.47 -1.94 -2.89
N GLY A 19 -18.65 -2.98 -2.97
CA GLY A 19 -17.32 -2.87 -3.61
C GLY A 19 -16.44 -1.82 -2.94
N TYR A 20 -16.01 -0.82 -3.70
CA TYR A 20 -15.10 0.22 -3.20
C TYR A 20 -15.68 1.08 -2.07
N VAL A 21 -16.99 1.14 -1.92
CA VAL A 21 -17.62 1.91 -0.84
C VAL A 21 -17.92 1.05 0.38
N SER A 22 -17.63 -0.24 0.33
CA SER A 22 -17.96 -1.16 1.41
C SER A 22 -17.06 -0.93 2.62
N LYS A 23 -17.57 -1.30 3.81
CA LYS A 23 -16.76 -1.29 5.02
C LYS A 23 -15.60 -2.28 4.93
N GLU A 24 -15.81 -3.37 4.22
CA GLU A 24 -14.79 -4.40 4.04
C GLU A 24 -13.60 -3.87 3.24
N TYR A 25 -13.87 -3.10 2.19
CA TYR A 25 -12.79 -2.49 1.43
C TYR A 25 -12.05 -1.44 2.28
N ARG A 26 -12.76 -0.68 3.10
CA ARG A 26 -12.13 0.26 4.03
C ARG A 26 -11.25 -0.46 5.04
N SER A 27 -11.69 -1.62 5.53
CA SER A 27 -10.86 -2.45 6.41
C SER A 27 -9.60 -2.93 5.72
N PHE A 28 -9.71 -3.28 4.44
CA PHE A 28 -8.54 -3.65 3.63
C PHE A 28 -7.56 -2.47 3.55
N GLN A 29 -8.05 -1.27 3.26
CA GLN A 29 -7.16 -0.10 3.16
C GLN A 29 -6.46 0.19 4.48
N THR A 30 -7.17 0.08 5.60
CA THR A 30 -6.58 0.25 6.93
C THR A 30 -5.50 -0.79 7.18
N ALA A 31 -5.77 -2.05 6.82
CA ALA A 31 -4.80 -3.13 6.97
C ALA A 31 -3.58 -2.91 6.08
N LEU A 32 -3.78 -2.39 4.87
CA LEU A 32 -2.68 -2.13 3.95
C LEU A 32 -1.75 -1.03 4.48
N VAL A 33 -2.31 0.06 5.01
CA VAL A 33 -1.50 1.12 5.62
C VAL A 33 -0.70 0.56 6.80
N ARG A 34 -1.34 -0.30 7.60
CA ARG A 34 -0.65 -0.92 8.74
C ARG A 34 0.49 -1.83 8.29
N GLU A 35 0.29 -2.55 7.19
CA GLU A 35 1.32 -3.42 6.64
C GLU A 35 2.50 -2.61 6.11
N ILE A 36 2.24 -1.51 5.41
CA ILE A 36 3.29 -0.61 4.93
C ILE A 36 4.05 -0.01 6.11
N SER A 37 3.33 0.37 7.17
CA SER A 37 3.95 0.89 8.39
C SER A 37 4.88 -0.13 9.03
N LYS A 38 4.48 -1.39 9.03
CA LYS A 38 5.32 -2.48 9.57
C LYS A 38 6.62 -2.60 8.78
N TYR A 39 6.56 -2.54 7.46
CA TYR A 39 7.76 -2.60 6.61
C TYR A 39 8.65 -1.38 6.81
N ALA A 40 8.05 -0.20 6.92
CA ALA A 40 8.79 1.02 7.17
C ALA A 40 9.53 0.94 8.51
N THR A 41 8.84 0.53 9.56
CA THR A 41 9.43 0.39 10.89
C THR A 41 10.59 -0.61 10.87
N ALA A 42 10.47 -1.69 10.12
CA ALA A 42 11.51 -2.71 10.03
C ALA A 42 12.82 -2.16 9.45
N VAL A 43 12.77 -1.07 8.69
CA VAL A 43 13.97 -0.44 8.12
C VAL A 43 14.29 0.91 8.76
N GLY A 44 13.73 1.17 9.94
CA GLY A 44 14.02 2.39 10.69
C GLY A 44 13.30 3.63 10.18
N ALA A 45 12.25 3.46 9.39
CA ALA A 45 11.47 4.56 8.84
C ALA A 45 10.09 4.60 9.48
N LYS A 46 9.27 5.55 9.05
CA LYS A 46 7.90 5.66 9.56
C LYS A 46 6.98 6.21 8.47
N VAL A 47 5.72 5.85 8.54
CA VAL A 47 4.68 6.45 7.71
C VAL A 47 4.33 7.80 8.31
N VAL A 48 4.48 8.87 7.53
CA VAL A 48 4.21 10.23 8.00
C VAL A 48 2.90 10.79 7.49
N SER A 49 2.34 10.18 6.44
CA SER A 49 0.99 10.51 5.98
C SER A 49 0.45 9.37 5.13
N ASN A 50 -0.87 9.28 5.05
CA ASN A 50 -1.52 8.30 4.20
C ASN A 50 -2.83 8.87 3.67
N LEU A 51 -3.29 8.29 2.55
CA LEU A 51 -4.56 8.65 1.95
C LEU A 51 -5.28 7.37 1.54
N LYS A 52 -6.47 7.17 2.06
CA LYS A 52 -7.35 6.07 1.68
C LYS A 52 -8.35 6.63 0.70
N GLY A 53 -7.98 6.62 -0.58
CA GLY A 53 -8.82 7.15 -1.62
C GLY A 53 -9.96 6.20 -1.99
N HIS A 54 -10.72 6.58 -3.01
CA HIS A 54 -11.86 5.75 -3.44
C HIS A 54 -11.38 4.43 -4.04
N TYR A 55 -10.35 4.48 -4.87
CA TYR A 55 -9.82 3.29 -5.55
C TYR A 55 -8.42 2.91 -5.09
N ASP A 56 -7.74 3.77 -4.35
CA ASP A 56 -6.33 3.60 -4.09
C ASP A 56 -6.00 3.90 -2.64
N THR A 57 -4.83 3.43 -2.23
CA THR A 57 -4.29 3.68 -0.90
C THR A 57 -2.85 4.13 -1.10
N SER A 58 -2.48 5.25 -0.50
CA SER A 58 -1.12 5.77 -0.64
C SER A 58 -0.55 6.19 0.70
N CYS A 59 0.79 6.19 0.76
CA CYS A 59 1.52 6.56 1.97
C CYS A 59 2.78 7.32 1.58
N PHE A 60 3.21 8.20 2.48
CA PHE A 60 4.56 8.75 2.46
C PHE A 60 5.32 8.19 3.65
N VAL A 61 6.52 7.70 3.39
CA VAL A 61 7.41 7.11 4.38
C VAL A 61 8.64 7.99 4.50
N GLU A 62 9.12 8.22 5.72
CA GLU A 62 10.23 9.13 5.99
C GLU A 62 11.30 8.44 6.82
N ARG A 63 12.57 8.73 6.50
CA ARG A 63 13.74 8.35 7.32
C ARG A 63 14.83 9.39 7.10
N ASN A 64 15.25 10.05 8.19
CA ASN A 64 16.34 11.02 8.16
C ASN A 64 16.13 12.16 7.15
N GLY A 65 14.90 12.64 7.03
CA GLY A 65 14.54 13.72 6.12
C GLY A 65 14.38 13.31 4.67
N ARG A 66 14.46 12.02 4.38
CA ARG A 66 14.23 11.47 3.03
C ARG A 66 12.87 10.81 2.99
N PHE A 67 12.21 10.92 1.82
CA PHE A 67 10.83 10.47 1.68
C PHE A 67 10.66 9.52 0.50
N VAL A 68 9.73 8.58 0.66
CA VAL A 68 9.32 7.66 -0.39
C VAL A 68 7.80 7.68 -0.47
N TYR A 69 7.27 7.77 -1.68
CA TYR A 69 5.84 7.69 -1.95
C TYR A 69 5.49 6.29 -2.41
N ILE A 70 4.43 5.73 -1.83
CA ILE A 70 3.94 4.39 -2.16
C ILE A 70 2.45 4.49 -2.45
N SER A 71 2.02 3.89 -3.56
CA SER A 71 0.61 3.87 -3.92
C SER A 71 0.21 2.48 -4.40
N HIS A 72 -0.99 2.08 -4.05
CA HIS A 72 -1.56 0.80 -4.47
C HIS A 72 -2.99 1.00 -4.93
N SER A 73 -3.28 0.60 -6.17
CA SER A 73 -4.63 0.60 -6.71
C SER A 73 -5.10 -0.85 -6.76
N SER A 74 -6.03 -1.20 -5.88
CA SER A 74 -6.55 -2.57 -5.84
C SER A 74 -7.56 -2.78 -6.94
N GLY A 75 -7.46 -3.90 -7.65
CA GLY A 75 -8.51 -4.33 -8.55
C GLY A 75 -9.63 -4.98 -7.75
N LEU A 76 -10.86 -4.75 -8.18
CA LEU A 76 -12.01 -5.48 -7.66
C LEU A 76 -12.70 -6.21 -8.81
N SER A 77 -12.75 -7.53 -8.72
CA SER A 77 -13.39 -8.35 -9.73
C SER A 77 -14.73 -8.85 -9.20
N ARG A 78 -15.79 -8.57 -9.94
CA ARG A 78 -17.11 -9.05 -9.58
C ARG A 78 -17.22 -10.55 -9.88
N MET A 79 -17.78 -11.29 -8.94
CA MET A 79 -17.98 -12.72 -9.09
C MET A 79 -19.27 -13.13 -8.39
N GLY A 80 -19.76 -14.32 -8.69
CA GLY A 80 -20.93 -14.82 -8.01
C GLY A 80 -20.73 -14.87 -6.51
N GLY A 81 -21.62 -14.24 -5.76
CA GLY A 81 -21.56 -14.22 -4.31
C GLY A 81 -20.70 -13.11 -3.71
N GLY A 82 -20.15 -12.19 -4.52
CA GLY A 82 -19.40 -11.08 -3.94
C GLY A 82 -18.45 -10.40 -4.90
N VAL A 83 -17.43 -9.77 -4.32
CA VAL A 83 -16.41 -9.03 -5.05
C VAL A 83 -15.07 -9.47 -4.51
N ARG A 84 -14.15 -9.81 -5.41
CA ARG A 84 -12.82 -10.27 -5.03
C ARG A 84 -11.81 -9.14 -5.14
N ILE A 85 -10.95 -9.02 -4.12
CA ILE A 85 -9.82 -8.08 -4.15
C ILE A 85 -8.66 -8.73 -4.91
N GLU A 86 -8.09 -7.97 -5.84
CA GLU A 86 -6.89 -8.40 -6.56
C GLU A 86 -5.74 -7.48 -6.15
N LEU A 87 -4.75 -8.05 -5.46
CA LEU A 87 -3.55 -7.31 -5.09
C LEU A 87 -2.62 -7.25 -6.31
N GLY A 88 -2.33 -6.04 -6.74
CA GLY A 88 -1.43 -5.82 -7.87
C GLY A 88 -0.07 -5.31 -7.42
N SER A 89 0.61 -4.64 -8.32
CA SER A 89 1.90 -4.02 -8.04
C SER A 89 1.72 -2.73 -7.27
N PHE A 90 2.73 -2.41 -6.44
CA PHE A 90 2.81 -1.11 -5.80
C PHE A 90 3.61 -0.17 -6.69
N LEU A 91 3.12 1.05 -6.83
CA LEU A 91 3.91 2.15 -7.38
C LEU A 91 4.73 2.73 -6.23
N ILE A 92 6.03 2.91 -6.45
CA ILE A 92 6.92 3.44 -5.43
C ILE A 92 7.94 4.36 -6.09
N ARG A 93 8.25 5.46 -5.42
CA ARG A 93 9.24 6.42 -5.93
C ARG A 93 9.75 7.29 -4.79
N THR A 94 10.90 7.94 -5.03
CA THR A 94 11.40 8.94 -4.07
C THR A 94 10.50 10.18 -4.10
N ALA A 95 10.46 10.89 -2.99
CA ALA A 95 9.67 12.11 -2.86
C ALA A 95 10.49 13.15 -2.10
N ARG A 96 10.18 14.43 -2.32
CA ARG A 96 10.90 15.55 -1.70
C ARG A 96 10.32 15.93 -0.34
N HIS A 97 9.07 15.63 -0.13
CA HIS A 97 8.37 15.91 1.12
C HIS A 97 7.10 15.06 1.20
N ALA A 98 6.39 15.13 2.33
CA ALA A 98 5.28 14.24 2.64
C ALA A 98 4.00 14.48 1.81
N LYS A 99 4.03 15.43 0.88
CA LYS A 99 2.90 15.69 -0.01
C LYS A 99 3.36 15.84 -1.46
N ASP A 100 4.51 15.28 -1.78
CA ASP A 100 5.05 15.36 -3.14
C ASP A 100 4.46 14.25 -4.00
N TYR A 101 3.36 14.55 -4.66
CA TYR A 101 2.66 13.60 -5.51
C TYR A 101 3.22 13.53 -6.94
N THR A 102 4.26 14.31 -7.27
CA THR A 102 4.76 14.43 -8.62
C THR A 102 6.26 14.22 -8.79
N GLY A 103 6.97 14.03 -7.70
CA GLY A 103 8.43 13.88 -7.77
C GLY A 103 8.87 12.46 -8.06
N GLY A 104 10.15 12.33 -8.40
CA GLY A 104 10.79 11.04 -8.59
C GLY A 104 10.40 10.35 -9.89
N CYS A 105 10.96 9.15 -10.06
CA CYS A 105 10.63 8.26 -11.18
C CYS A 105 9.82 7.08 -10.67
N ASN A 106 8.68 6.84 -11.29
CA ASN A 106 7.81 5.74 -10.89
C ASN A 106 8.51 4.39 -11.07
N GLN A 107 8.49 3.59 -10.03
CA GLN A 107 8.96 2.22 -10.06
C GLN A 107 7.84 1.34 -9.51
N TYR A 108 7.96 0.05 -9.73
CA TYR A 108 6.91 -0.89 -9.33
C TYR A 108 7.52 -2.09 -8.65
N CYS A 109 6.83 -2.62 -7.67
CA CYS A 109 7.24 -3.85 -6.99
C CYS A 109 6.01 -4.56 -6.45
N ASP A 110 6.16 -5.85 -6.16
CA ASP A 110 5.10 -6.59 -5.49
C ASP A 110 5.26 -6.46 -3.96
N LEU A 111 4.30 -7.02 -3.25
CA LEU A 111 4.29 -6.94 -1.78
C LEU A 111 5.54 -7.59 -1.18
N SER A 112 6.01 -8.70 -1.75
CA SER A 112 7.15 -9.42 -1.18
C SER A 112 8.46 -8.64 -1.29
N ASN A 113 8.54 -7.68 -2.20
CA ASN A 113 9.74 -6.86 -2.41
C ASN A 113 9.58 -5.43 -1.85
N LEU A 114 8.43 -5.12 -1.27
CA LEU A 114 8.12 -3.75 -0.88
C LEU A 114 9.09 -3.23 0.19
N GLN A 115 9.37 -4.03 1.21
CA GLN A 115 10.24 -3.62 2.30
C GLN A 115 11.65 -3.26 1.82
N SER A 116 12.25 -4.14 1.00
CA SER A 116 13.59 -3.89 0.48
C SER A 116 13.60 -2.70 -0.48
N LYS A 117 12.52 -2.49 -1.23
CA LYS A 117 12.41 -1.36 -2.14
C LYS A 117 12.32 -0.03 -1.38
N ILE A 118 11.58 0.00 -0.29
CA ILE A 118 11.51 1.18 0.59
C ILE A 118 12.92 1.53 1.09
N ASP A 119 13.61 0.54 1.63
CA ASP A 119 14.96 0.76 2.17
C ASP A 119 15.92 1.24 1.09
N GLY A 120 15.90 0.60 -0.07
CA GLY A 120 16.77 0.97 -1.17
C GLY A 120 16.56 2.40 -1.65
N LEU A 121 15.30 2.81 -1.80
CA LEU A 121 15.00 4.17 -2.25
C LEU A 121 15.33 5.21 -1.20
N LEU A 122 15.15 4.91 0.09
CA LEU A 122 15.54 5.82 1.16
C LEU A 122 17.05 5.99 1.24
N ASN A 123 17.81 4.96 0.88
CA ASN A 123 19.27 5.05 0.84
C ASN A 123 19.78 5.75 -0.41
N TRP A 124 19.01 5.72 -1.48
CA TRP A 124 19.45 6.19 -2.80
C TRP A 124 19.39 7.70 -2.95
N GLN A 125 18.58 8.38 -2.18
CA GLN A 125 18.35 9.82 -2.31
C GLN A 125 19.55 10.70 -2.09
#